data_6d20030f4eb580a9e6e6e45012e3547b
#
_entry.id   6d20030f4eb580a9e6e6e45012e3547b
#
_cell.length_a   1.000
_cell.length_b   1.000
_cell.length_c   1.000
_cell.angle_alpha   90.00
_cell.angle_beta   90.00
_cell.angle_gamma   90.00
#
_symmetry.space_group_name_H-M   'P 1'
#
loop_
_entity.id
_entity.type
_entity.pdbx_description
1 polymer ?
#
loop_
_entity_poly.entity_id
_entity_poly.type
_entity_poly.pdbx_seq_one_letter_code
_entity_poly.pdbx_strand_id
1 'polypeptide(L)'
;MSLDALRGFDMFFITGGAALIVGLCSGVGCGDCWLARQMHHVPWAGLAHHDTIFPLFLFLAGVSWPFSLASQQAKGRTSWQIHRKVILRTVALFLIGLSFGGILKFNPTFRLMSVLGFIGLSWGLAALLFMHVKTTRMRLAVWAALVVGYFVLLHFGIAPNAPAGADSYSKEWNIVRWMETIVYPEHMMIAVSSCVGKTVVPYEPESLFSVPSGVSLALLGMMAGSILKGSALSPVRKAGALFLCGLGCLAVCLVLVLAVGAPIVKALWTTPFIFAAAAYSFLMLALFYWIVDVKGWWRWTLYFRVIGMNSILIYVLMMVGVLSLLSGFLFSGLASWIGAPWSGFVSAAGKLAVGWALLYFFYRKDIFLRV
;
A
#
# COMPACT_ATOMS: atom_id res chain seq x y z
N MET A 1 -18.43 -7.89 -2.56
CA MET A 1 -18.23 -7.12 -3.81
C MET A 1 -17.44 -5.83 -3.59
N SER A 2 -17.75 -5.05 -2.57
CA SER A 2 -17.05 -3.79 -2.25
C SER A 2 -15.54 -3.93 -2.08
N LEU A 3 -15.06 -4.99 -1.42
CA LEU A 3 -13.62 -5.23 -1.21
C LEU A 3 -12.84 -5.38 -2.54
N ASP A 4 -13.38 -6.13 -3.49
CA ASP A 4 -12.69 -6.32 -4.78
C ASP A 4 -12.75 -5.05 -5.62
N ALA A 5 -13.88 -4.32 -5.54
CA ALA A 5 -14.02 -3.02 -6.19
C ALA A 5 -13.05 -1.98 -5.62
N LEU A 6 -12.93 -1.90 -4.28
CA LEU A 6 -12.01 -0.96 -3.63
C LEU A 6 -10.53 -1.34 -3.89
N ARG A 7 -10.19 -2.64 -3.90
CA ARG A 7 -8.85 -3.08 -4.28
C ARG A 7 -8.51 -2.71 -5.73
N GLY A 8 -9.48 -2.83 -6.63
CA GLY A 8 -9.30 -2.44 -8.02
C GLY A 8 -9.23 -0.92 -8.21
N PHE A 9 -9.99 -0.15 -7.43
CA PHE A 9 -9.88 1.30 -7.39
C PHE A 9 -8.49 1.74 -6.94
N ASP A 10 -7.95 1.12 -5.92
CA ASP A 10 -6.60 1.33 -5.44
C ASP A 10 -5.54 1.03 -6.53
N MET A 11 -5.65 -0.16 -7.12
CA MET A 11 -4.74 -0.60 -8.18
C MET A 11 -4.84 0.23 -9.46
N PHE A 12 -5.98 0.87 -9.75
CA PHE A 12 -6.14 1.78 -10.88
C PHE A 12 -5.11 2.90 -10.86
N PHE A 13 -4.87 3.51 -9.71
CA PHE A 13 -3.87 4.59 -9.58
C PHE A 13 -2.45 4.09 -9.85
N ILE A 14 -2.10 2.91 -9.34
CA ILE A 14 -0.78 2.30 -9.55
C ILE A 14 -0.55 1.96 -11.03
N THR A 15 -1.57 1.43 -11.70
CA THR A 15 -1.43 0.90 -13.06
C THR A 15 -1.46 1.96 -14.16
N GLY A 16 -1.75 3.21 -13.82
CA GLY A 16 -1.73 4.30 -14.79
C GLY A 16 -2.74 5.42 -14.53
N GLY A 17 -3.68 5.23 -13.58
CA GLY A 17 -4.70 6.23 -13.27
C GLY A 17 -4.13 7.56 -12.78
N ALA A 18 -3.05 7.52 -12.00
CA ALA A 18 -2.35 8.74 -11.59
C ALA A 18 -1.78 9.47 -12.81
N ALA A 19 -1.09 8.75 -13.70
CA ALA A 19 -0.55 9.33 -14.94
C ALA A 19 -1.66 9.84 -15.88
N LEU A 20 -2.81 9.17 -15.93
CA LEU A 20 -3.98 9.62 -16.69
C LEU A 20 -4.47 10.99 -16.19
N ILE A 21 -4.61 11.15 -14.87
CA ILE A 21 -5.06 12.39 -14.26
C ILE A 21 -4.05 13.51 -14.49
N VAL A 22 -2.75 13.24 -14.32
CA VAL A 22 -1.68 14.22 -14.61
C VAL A 22 -1.70 14.61 -16.09
N GLY A 23 -1.82 13.64 -17.00
CA GLY A 23 -1.92 13.89 -18.43
C GLY A 23 -3.15 14.73 -18.81
N LEU A 24 -4.30 14.48 -18.16
CA LEU A 24 -5.51 15.30 -18.33
C LEU A 24 -5.27 16.74 -17.84
N CYS A 25 -4.71 16.91 -16.65
CA CYS A 25 -4.40 18.23 -16.10
C CYS A 25 -3.43 19.00 -17.01
N SER A 26 -2.42 18.33 -17.53
CA SER A 26 -1.47 18.93 -18.48
C SER A 26 -2.15 19.31 -19.80
N GLY A 27 -3.04 18.45 -20.31
CA GLY A 27 -3.80 18.69 -21.54
C GLY A 27 -4.67 19.94 -21.47
N VAL A 28 -5.28 20.21 -20.32
CA VAL A 28 -6.09 21.42 -20.08
C VAL A 28 -5.29 22.62 -19.58
N GLY A 29 -3.94 22.56 -19.62
CA GLY A 29 -3.06 23.66 -19.19
C GLY A 29 -2.92 23.84 -17.67
N CYS A 30 -3.26 22.82 -16.87
CA CYS A 30 -3.29 22.86 -15.40
C CYS A 30 -2.33 21.80 -14.80
N GLY A 31 -1.15 21.58 -15.42
CA GLY A 31 -0.20 20.51 -15.04
C GLY A 31 0.28 20.57 -13.58
N ASP A 32 0.33 21.76 -12.97
CA ASP A 32 0.77 21.97 -11.58
C ASP A 32 -0.38 22.23 -10.60
N CYS A 33 -1.62 21.99 -10.99
CA CYS A 33 -2.76 22.18 -10.11
C CYS A 33 -2.76 21.20 -8.91
N TRP A 34 -3.56 21.52 -7.89
CA TRP A 34 -3.67 20.69 -6.69
C TRP A 34 -3.94 19.20 -7.02
N LEU A 35 -4.83 18.93 -7.99
CA LEU A 35 -5.19 17.57 -8.38
C LEU A 35 -3.99 16.80 -8.96
N ALA A 36 -3.19 17.45 -9.84
CA ALA A 36 -1.99 16.84 -10.40
C ALA A 36 -0.96 16.55 -9.31
N ARG A 37 -0.78 17.48 -8.35
CA ARG A 37 0.14 17.29 -7.21
C ARG A 37 -0.27 16.13 -6.32
N GLN A 38 -1.58 15.86 -6.15
CA GLN A 38 -2.05 14.69 -5.38
C GLN A 38 -1.69 13.33 -6.03
N MET A 39 -1.34 13.32 -7.31
CA MET A 39 -0.94 12.12 -8.06
C MET A 39 0.57 11.83 -7.98
N HIS A 40 1.33 12.63 -7.26
CA HIS A 40 2.75 12.44 -7.00
C HIS A 40 3.01 12.19 -5.53
N HIS A 41 4.15 11.56 -5.23
CA HIS A 41 4.62 11.43 -3.85
C HIS A 41 5.15 12.76 -3.33
N VAL A 42 4.90 13.04 -2.04
CA VAL A 42 5.58 14.15 -1.37
C VAL A 42 7.08 13.83 -1.20
N PRO A 43 7.96 14.86 -1.30
CA PRO A 43 9.41 14.61 -1.22
C PRO A 43 9.86 13.99 0.10
N TRP A 44 9.29 14.39 1.25
CA TRP A 44 9.60 13.86 2.57
C TRP A 44 8.42 13.97 3.53
N ALA A 45 8.21 15.10 4.19
CA ALA A 45 7.10 15.34 5.10
C ALA A 45 5.85 15.84 4.38
N GLY A 46 4.70 15.33 4.77
CA GLY A 46 3.39 15.65 4.18
C GLY A 46 2.62 14.41 3.75
N LEU A 47 1.49 14.63 3.07
CA LEU A 47 0.62 13.57 2.59
C LEU A 47 -0.02 13.98 1.26
N ALA A 48 0.18 13.20 0.23
CA ALA A 48 -0.59 13.24 -1.00
C ALA A 48 -1.47 12.01 -1.14
N HIS A 49 -2.50 12.07 -1.98
CA HIS A 49 -3.34 10.91 -2.27
C HIS A 49 -2.51 9.70 -2.73
N HIS A 50 -1.50 9.92 -3.57
CA HIS A 50 -0.65 8.84 -4.07
C HIS A 50 0.12 8.11 -2.97
N ASP A 51 0.34 8.75 -1.80
CA ASP A 51 0.99 8.12 -0.65
C ASP A 51 0.08 7.16 0.12
N THR A 52 -1.24 7.26 -0.02
CA THR A 52 -2.21 6.41 0.68
C THR A 52 -2.52 5.10 -0.03
N ILE A 53 -2.14 4.96 -1.31
CA ILE A 53 -2.48 3.83 -2.17
C ILE A 53 -1.87 2.53 -1.63
N PHE A 54 -0.57 2.49 -1.44
CA PHE A 54 0.12 1.32 -0.91
C PHE A 54 -0.38 0.90 0.51
N PRO A 55 -0.54 1.82 1.48
CA PRO A 55 -1.16 1.50 2.77
C PRO A 55 -2.58 0.95 2.66
N LEU A 56 -3.42 1.50 1.78
CA LEU A 56 -4.77 0.99 1.53
C LEU A 56 -4.73 -0.46 1.05
N PHE A 57 -3.82 -0.81 0.14
CA PHE A 57 -3.66 -2.19 -0.32
C PHE A 57 -3.31 -3.15 0.82
N LEU A 58 -2.37 -2.77 1.68
CA LEU A 58 -1.99 -3.55 2.86
C LEU A 58 -3.17 -3.71 3.84
N PHE A 59 -3.90 -2.62 4.10
CA PHE A 59 -5.11 -2.64 4.93
C PHE A 59 -6.16 -3.60 4.38
N LEU A 60 -6.45 -3.55 3.06
CA LEU A 60 -7.43 -4.43 2.39
C LEU A 60 -6.99 -5.90 2.37
N ALA A 61 -5.69 -6.18 2.28
CA ALA A 61 -5.15 -7.51 2.48
C ALA A 61 -5.46 -8.01 3.89
N GLY A 62 -5.35 -7.14 4.90
CA GLY A 62 -5.79 -7.40 6.26
C GLY A 62 -7.29 -7.67 6.35
N VAL A 63 -8.16 -6.80 5.79
CA VAL A 63 -9.63 -6.96 5.80
C VAL A 63 -10.07 -8.31 5.24
N SER A 64 -9.36 -8.82 4.26
CA SER A 64 -9.69 -10.10 3.62
C SER A 64 -9.34 -11.33 4.48
N TRP A 65 -8.43 -11.18 5.45
CA TRP A 65 -7.91 -12.31 6.23
C TRP A 65 -8.93 -13.03 7.08
N PRO A 66 -9.83 -12.39 7.88
CA PRO A 66 -10.84 -13.08 8.69
C PRO A 66 -11.82 -13.93 7.86
N PHE A 67 -12.09 -13.53 6.62
CA PHE A 67 -12.92 -14.30 5.68
C PHE A 67 -12.15 -15.51 5.17
N SER A 68 -10.88 -15.33 4.76
CA SER A 68 -10.02 -16.41 4.32
C SER A 68 -9.79 -17.45 5.41
N LEU A 69 -9.49 -16.99 6.64
CA LEU A 69 -9.27 -17.86 7.80
C LEU A 69 -10.51 -18.71 8.08
N ALA A 70 -11.70 -18.11 8.13
CA ALA A 70 -12.95 -18.84 8.35
C ALA A 70 -13.24 -19.84 7.23
N SER A 71 -13.01 -19.48 5.97
CA SER A 71 -13.19 -20.39 4.85
C SER A 71 -12.23 -21.60 4.93
N GLN A 72 -11.00 -21.39 5.40
CA GLN A 72 -10.03 -22.48 5.56
C GLN A 72 -10.41 -23.39 6.72
N GLN A 73 -10.88 -22.83 7.84
CA GLN A 73 -11.39 -23.59 8.99
C GLN A 73 -12.63 -24.40 8.62
N ALA A 74 -13.58 -23.81 7.87
CA ALA A 74 -14.77 -24.51 7.38
C ALA A 74 -14.44 -25.68 6.43
N LYS A 75 -13.30 -25.64 5.75
CA LYS A 75 -12.79 -26.74 4.93
C LYS A 75 -12.00 -27.80 5.72
N GLY A 76 -12.03 -27.75 7.05
CA GLY A 76 -11.35 -28.69 7.92
C GLY A 76 -9.82 -28.60 7.92
N ARG A 77 -9.22 -27.48 7.45
CA ARG A 77 -7.76 -27.34 7.46
C ARG A 77 -7.22 -27.25 8.87
N THR A 78 -6.13 -27.99 9.11
CA THR A 78 -5.41 -27.95 10.39
C THR A 78 -4.74 -26.60 10.61
N SER A 79 -4.46 -26.27 11.87
CA SER A 79 -3.73 -25.04 12.22
C SER A 79 -2.38 -24.95 11.48
N TRP A 80 -1.65 -26.06 11.41
CA TRP A 80 -0.38 -26.15 10.68
C TRP A 80 -0.51 -25.83 9.19
N GLN A 81 -1.55 -26.34 8.52
CA GLN A 81 -1.79 -26.07 7.11
C GLN A 81 -2.09 -24.58 6.86
N ILE A 82 -2.79 -23.91 7.80
CA ILE A 82 -3.06 -22.49 7.71
C ILE A 82 -1.78 -21.67 7.94
N HIS A 83 -0.96 -22.01 8.94
CA HIS A 83 0.34 -21.36 9.17
C HIS A 83 1.27 -21.51 7.97
N ARG A 84 1.41 -22.74 7.46
CA ARG A 84 2.22 -22.99 6.24
C ARG A 84 1.77 -22.12 5.08
N LYS A 85 0.47 -21.96 4.87
CA LYS A 85 -0.05 -21.10 3.80
C LYS A 85 0.31 -19.63 4.02
N VAL A 86 0.22 -19.11 5.25
CA VAL A 86 0.63 -17.74 5.59
C VAL A 86 2.12 -17.55 5.30
N ILE A 87 2.96 -18.46 5.78
CA ILE A 87 4.41 -18.39 5.58
C ILE A 87 4.76 -18.45 4.10
N LEU A 88 4.21 -19.41 3.35
CA LEU A 88 4.48 -19.54 1.91
C LEU A 88 4.06 -18.29 1.13
N ARG A 89 2.92 -17.70 1.46
CA ARG A 89 2.47 -16.45 0.86
C ARG A 89 3.43 -15.29 1.18
N THR A 90 3.85 -15.17 2.43
CA THR A 90 4.81 -14.15 2.87
C THR A 90 6.12 -14.27 2.11
N VAL A 91 6.68 -15.49 2.06
CA VAL A 91 7.93 -15.79 1.35
C VAL A 91 7.79 -15.54 -0.16
N ALA A 92 6.68 -15.97 -0.77
CA ALA A 92 6.45 -15.75 -2.20
C ALA A 92 6.40 -14.25 -2.55
N LEU A 93 5.66 -13.44 -1.77
CA LEU A 93 5.61 -11.99 -1.97
C LEU A 93 6.98 -11.32 -1.78
N PHE A 94 7.75 -11.77 -0.78
CA PHE A 94 9.10 -11.27 -0.54
C PHE A 94 10.03 -11.60 -1.71
N LEU A 95 10.04 -12.86 -2.20
CA LEU A 95 10.86 -13.30 -3.33
C LEU A 95 10.47 -12.60 -4.65
N ILE A 96 9.17 -12.42 -4.91
CA ILE A 96 8.72 -11.65 -6.08
C ILE A 96 9.24 -10.20 -5.97
N GLY A 97 9.13 -9.59 -4.79
CA GLY A 97 9.64 -8.25 -4.54
C GLY A 97 11.15 -8.14 -4.73
N LEU A 98 11.90 -9.11 -4.23
CA LEU A 98 13.35 -9.20 -4.36
C LEU A 98 13.78 -9.37 -5.83
N SER A 99 12.99 -10.09 -6.63
CA SER A 99 13.25 -10.22 -8.07
C SER A 99 13.22 -8.89 -8.80
N PHE A 100 12.31 -7.98 -8.40
CA PHE A 100 12.26 -6.61 -8.92
C PHE A 100 13.37 -5.72 -8.36
N GLY A 101 13.90 -6.05 -7.17
CA GLY A 101 15.04 -5.38 -6.56
C GLY A 101 16.37 -5.58 -7.30
N GLY A 102 16.39 -6.41 -8.33
CA GLY A 102 17.57 -6.63 -9.18
C GLY A 102 18.43 -7.84 -8.82
N ILE A 103 18.01 -8.69 -7.88
CA ILE A 103 18.78 -9.89 -7.51
C ILE A 103 18.98 -10.84 -8.71
N LEU A 104 18.00 -10.94 -9.62
CA LEU A 104 18.10 -11.76 -10.83
C LEU A 104 19.09 -11.21 -11.86
N LYS A 105 19.56 -9.97 -11.70
CA LYS A 105 20.64 -9.39 -12.52
C LYS A 105 22.01 -9.72 -11.98
N PHE A 106 22.10 -10.52 -10.91
CA PHE A 106 23.35 -10.90 -10.22
C PHE A 106 24.20 -9.68 -9.82
N ASN A 107 23.56 -8.55 -9.59
CA ASN A 107 24.23 -7.35 -9.10
C ASN A 107 24.46 -7.51 -7.58
N PRO A 108 25.68 -7.35 -7.07
CA PRO A 108 25.95 -7.40 -5.63
C PRO A 108 25.17 -6.33 -4.83
N THR A 109 24.82 -5.20 -5.45
CA THR A 109 24.04 -4.11 -4.86
C THR A 109 22.56 -4.18 -5.27
N PHE A 110 21.88 -5.29 -5.06
CA PHE A 110 20.44 -5.38 -5.28
C PHE A 110 19.66 -4.75 -4.13
N ARG A 111 18.46 -4.24 -4.40
CA ARG A 111 17.56 -3.72 -3.37
C ARG A 111 16.92 -4.86 -2.59
N LEU A 112 17.13 -4.89 -1.26
CA LEU A 112 16.63 -5.96 -0.38
C LEU A 112 15.12 -5.86 -0.16
N MET A 113 14.64 -4.66 0.19
CA MET A 113 13.24 -4.43 0.49
C MET A 113 12.49 -3.89 -0.74
N SER A 114 11.20 -4.14 -0.79
CA SER A 114 10.31 -3.69 -1.86
C SER A 114 8.89 -3.58 -1.33
N VAL A 115 8.02 -2.90 -2.07
CA VAL A 115 6.59 -2.79 -1.74
C VAL A 115 5.95 -4.17 -1.48
N LEU A 116 6.19 -5.17 -2.34
CA LEU A 116 5.65 -6.53 -2.15
C LEU A 116 6.29 -7.26 -0.97
N GLY A 117 7.59 -7.09 -0.76
CA GLY A 117 8.29 -7.64 0.40
C GLY A 117 7.73 -7.07 1.71
N PHE A 118 7.55 -5.75 1.76
CA PHE A 118 6.98 -5.07 2.91
C PHE A 118 5.53 -5.51 3.19
N ILE A 119 4.68 -5.60 2.14
CA ILE A 119 3.30 -6.13 2.26
C ILE A 119 3.33 -7.57 2.78
N GLY A 120 4.18 -8.42 2.19
CA GLY A 120 4.30 -9.82 2.58
C GLY A 120 4.65 -9.99 4.05
N LEU A 121 5.72 -9.34 4.50
CA LEU A 121 6.19 -9.40 5.90
C LEU A 121 5.15 -8.81 6.86
N SER A 122 4.65 -7.60 6.58
CA SER A 122 3.68 -6.92 7.44
C SER A 122 2.37 -7.69 7.56
N TRP A 123 1.81 -8.15 6.45
CA TRP A 123 0.60 -8.96 6.44
C TRP A 123 0.80 -10.32 7.09
N GLY A 124 1.92 -11.00 6.80
CA GLY A 124 2.22 -12.32 7.34
C GLY A 124 2.34 -12.32 8.86
N LEU A 125 3.12 -11.38 9.41
CA LEU A 125 3.26 -11.22 10.87
C LEU A 125 1.93 -10.82 11.51
N ALA A 126 1.17 -9.91 10.90
CA ALA A 126 -0.17 -9.54 11.37
C ALA A 126 -1.12 -10.74 11.38
N ALA A 127 -1.09 -11.60 10.35
CA ALA A 127 -1.93 -12.80 10.25
C ALA A 127 -1.59 -13.82 11.35
N LEU A 128 -0.29 -14.03 11.62
CA LEU A 128 0.17 -14.88 12.71
C LEU A 128 -0.28 -14.33 14.07
N LEU A 129 -0.06 -13.04 14.33
CA LEU A 129 -0.55 -12.38 15.55
C LEU A 129 -2.07 -12.52 15.70
N PHE A 130 -2.83 -12.28 14.63
CA PHE A 130 -4.28 -12.38 14.64
C PHE A 130 -4.78 -13.79 14.96
N MET A 131 -4.06 -14.84 14.53
CA MET A 131 -4.39 -16.24 14.83
C MET A 131 -4.11 -16.62 16.27
N HIS A 132 -3.02 -16.13 16.85
CA HIS A 132 -2.62 -16.46 18.22
C HIS A 132 -3.31 -15.61 19.26
N VAL A 133 -3.53 -14.33 18.98
CA VAL A 133 -4.22 -13.39 19.85
C VAL A 133 -5.73 -13.47 19.60
N LYS A 134 -6.45 -14.22 20.44
CA LYS A 134 -7.85 -14.60 20.16
C LYS A 134 -8.87 -13.51 20.52
N THR A 135 -8.62 -12.70 21.55
CA THR A 135 -9.58 -11.70 22.02
C THR A 135 -9.36 -10.33 21.39
N THR A 136 -10.43 -9.58 21.12
CA THR A 136 -10.33 -8.23 20.57
C THR A 136 -9.56 -7.30 21.49
N ARG A 137 -9.73 -7.42 22.82
CA ARG A 137 -8.99 -6.60 23.80
C ARG A 137 -7.47 -6.82 23.71
N MET A 138 -7.04 -8.08 23.63
CA MET A 138 -5.60 -8.39 23.48
C MET A 138 -5.07 -7.94 22.10
N ARG A 139 -5.86 -8.05 21.02
CA ARG A 139 -5.47 -7.53 19.70
C ARG A 139 -5.26 -6.03 19.72
N LEU A 140 -6.15 -5.29 20.39
CA LEU A 140 -6.00 -3.85 20.59
C LEU A 140 -4.77 -3.52 21.44
N ALA A 141 -4.48 -4.28 22.49
CA ALA A 141 -3.30 -4.09 23.32
C ALA A 141 -1.98 -4.33 22.53
N VAL A 142 -1.92 -5.42 21.75
CA VAL A 142 -0.77 -5.70 20.88
C VAL A 142 -0.62 -4.63 19.81
N TRP A 143 -1.70 -4.21 19.19
CA TRP A 143 -1.72 -3.12 18.22
C TRP A 143 -1.21 -1.82 18.84
N ALA A 144 -1.72 -1.44 20.01
CA ALA A 144 -1.29 -0.25 20.72
C ALA A 144 0.20 -0.31 21.09
N ALA A 145 0.68 -1.48 21.54
CA ALA A 145 2.11 -1.67 21.86
C ALA A 145 2.99 -1.48 20.62
N LEU A 146 2.59 -1.98 19.45
CA LEU A 146 3.32 -1.77 18.19
C LEU A 146 3.34 -0.29 17.79
N VAL A 147 2.20 0.39 17.87
CA VAL A 147 2.07 1.81 17.49
C VAL A 147 2.85 2.71 18.43
N VAL A 148 2.68 2.52 19.75
CA VAL A 148 3.38 3.32 20.77
C VAL A 148 4.87 3.02 20.76
N GLY A 149 5.26 1.74 20.69
CA GLY A 149 6.68 1.35 20.64
C GLY A 149 7.40 1.95 19.42
N TYR A 150 6.76 1.92 18.26
CA TYR A 150 7.35 2.52 17.07
C TYR A 150 7.35 4.06 17.12
N PHE A 151 6.31 4.67 17.72
CA PHE A 151 6.30 6.10 17.98
C PHE A 151 7.46 6.53 18.86
N VAL A 152 7.66 5.83 19.99
CA VAL A 152 8.78 6.09 20.92
C VAL A 152 10.13 5.93 20.23
N LEU A 153 10.28 4.86 19.41
CA LEU A 153 11.50 4.62 18.65
C LEU A 153 11.84 5.79 17.72
N LEU A 154 10.86 6.30 16.95
CA LEU A 154 11.10 7.38 16.00
C LEU A 154 11.17 8.76 16.64
N HIS A 155 10.36 9.02 17.67
CA HIS A 155 10.26 10.35 18.27
C HIS A 155 11.48 10.67 19.14
N PHE A 156 11.95 9.68 19.89
CA PHE A 156 13.08 9.82 20.80
C PHE A 156 14.38 9.21 20.27
N GLY A 157 14.29 8.32 19.27
CA GLY A 157 15.45 7.68 18.66
C GLY A 157 16.08 8.55 17.57
N ILE A 158 17.38 8.78 17.72
CA ILE A 158 18.20 9.51 16.75
C ILE A 158 19.46 8.71 16.45
N ALA A 159 20.04 8.89 15.26
CA ALA A 159 21.30 8.25 14.92
C ALA A 159 22.40 8.63 15.94
N PRO A 160 23.19 7.68 16.47
CA PRO A 160 24.21 7.97 17.51
C PRO A 160 25.28 8.95 17.07
N ASN A 161 25.50 9.12 15.78
CA ASN A 161 26.45 10.06 15.17
C ASN A 161 25.81 11.38 14.75
N ALA A 162 24.55 11.64 15.13
CA ALA A 162 23.86 12.88 14.80
C ALA A 162 24.44 14.07 15.58
N PRO A 163 24.51 15.27 14.96
CA PRO A 163 24.92 16.47 15.67
C PRO A 163 23.89 16.87 16.74
N ALA A 164 24.33 17.61 17.75
CA ALA A 164 23.43 18.10 18.76
C ALA A 164 22.30 18.96 18.18
N GLY A 165 21.05 18.67 18.58
CA GLY A 165 19.87 19.36 18.08
C GLY A 165 19.36 18.88 16.71
N ALA A 166 19.90 17.78 16.17
CA ALA A 166 19.38 17.19 14.95
C ALA A 166 17.94 16.69 15.14
N ASP A 167 17.14 16.78 14.07
CA ASP A 167 15.75 16.30 14.06
C ASP A 167 15.71 14.78 13.86
N SER A 168 15.04 14.07 14.78
CA SER A 168 14.85 12.61 14.75
C SER A 168 14.03 12.14 13.54
N TYR A 169 13.27 13.01 12.91
CA TYR A 169 12.49 12.72 11.69
C TYR A 169 13.20 13.16 10.41
N SER A 170 14.42 13.72 10.50
CA SER A 170 15.16 14.13 9.32
C SER A 170 15.55 12.93 8.46
N LYS A 171 15.80 13.19 7.19
CA LYS A 171 16.23 12.16 6.24
C LYS A 171 17.60 11.60 6.60
N GLU A 172 18.48 12.45 7.17
CA GLU A 172 19.87 12.15 7.46
C GLU A 172 20.06 11.45 8.80
N TRP A 173 19.28 11.81 9.84
CA TRP A 173 19.61 11.49 11.23
C TRP A 173 18.58 10.60 11.95
N ASN A 174 17.52 10.15 11.25
CA ASN A 174 16.55 9.25 11.87
C ASN A 174 17.17 7.88 12.20
N ILE A 175 16.69 7.30 13.30
CA ILE A 175 17.20 6.03 13.83
C ILE A 175 16.98 4.85 12.87
N VAL A 176 15.89 4.84 12.11
CA VAL A 176 15.55 3.75 11.17
C VAL A 176 16.60 3.68 10.07
N ARG A 177 16.91 4.80 9.43
CA ARG A 177 17.96 4.88 8.42
C ARG A 177 19.32 4.46 9.01
N TRP A 178 19.64 4.90 10.23
CA TRP A 178 20.90 4.50 10.87
C TRP A 178 20.99 2.98 11.03
N MET A 179 19.92 2.32 11.49
CA MET A 179 19.88 0.86 11.56
C MET A 179 20.04 0.19 10.18
N GLU A 180 19.43 0.76 9.14
CA GLU A 180 19.57 0.27 7.77
C GLU A 180 21.02 0.32 7.28
N THR A 181 21.69 1.42 7.53
CA THR A 181 23.11 1.59 7.12
C THR A 181 24.05 0.62 7.83
N ILE A 182 23.65 0.02 8.94
CA ILE A 182 24.42 -1.02 9.65
C ILE A 182 24.08 -2.41 9.09
N VAL A 183 22.80 -2.70 8.84
CA VAL A 183 22.33 -4.06 8.55
C VAL A 183 22.42 -4.37 7.06
N TYR A 184 22.09 -3.43 6.17
CA TYR A 184 22.10 -3.65 4.70
C TYR A 184 22.44 -2.36 3.91
N PRO A 185 23.63 -1.75 4.13
CA PRO A 185 23.97 -0.42 3.62
C PRO A 185 23.90 -0.30 2.09
N GLU A 186 24.29 -1.35 1.36
CA GLU A 186 24.34 -1.36 -0.11
C GLU A 186 23.04 -1.86 -0.77
N HIS A 187 22.05 -2.26 0.04
CA HIS A 187 20.82 -2.89 -0.41
C HIS A 187 19.58 -1.99 -0.23
N MET A 188 19.77 -0.70 -0.03
CA MET A 188 18.71 0.31 0.05
C MET A 188 18.37 0.87 -1.33
N MET A 189 17.13 1.31 -1.52
CA MET A 189 16.65 1.86 -2.80
C MET A 189 17.52 3.02 -3.31
N ILE A 190 17.82 3.99 -2.46
CA ILE A 190 18.60 5.17 -2.88
C ILE A 190 20.08 4.82 -3.06
N ALA A 191 20.65 3.91 -2.26
CA ALA A 191 22.02 3.45 -2.45
C ALA A 191 22.22 2.73 -3.79
N VAL A 192 21.21 1.96 -4.22
CA VAL A 192 21.22 1.24 -5.51
C VAL A 192 20.99 2.16 -6.71
N SER A 193 20.19 3.21 -6.54
CA SER A 193 19.81 4.14 -7.61
C SER A 193 20.60 5.46 -7.61
N SER A 194 21.66 5.58 -6.80
CA SER A 194 22.45 6.81 -6.71
C SER A 194 23.10 7.17 -8.04
N CYS A 195 22.92 8.43 -8.45
CA CYS A 195 23.61 8.99 -9.61
C CYS A 195 25.05 9.35 -9.26
N VAL A 196 25.98 9.03 -10.16
CA VAL A 196 27.38 9.39 -10.05
C VAL A 196 27.54 10.92 -9.87
N GLY A 197 28.22 11.36 -8.82
CA GLY A 197 28.65 12.75 -8.62
C GLY A 197 27.80 13.63 -7.69
N LYS A 198 26.76 13.10 -7.02
CA LYS A 198 26.03 13.81 -5.97
C LYS A 198 26.13 13.06 -4.65
N THR A 199 26.31 13.79 -3.54
CA THR A 199 26.20 13.23 -2.20
C THR A 199 24.74 12.81 -1.99
N VAL A 200 24.46 11.51 -2.04
CA VAL A 200 23.12 10.96 -1.87
C VAL A 200 23.02 10.37 -0.47
N VAL A 201 22.00 10.76 0.27
CA VAL A 201 21.67 10.16 1.55
C VAL A 201 20.92 8.85 1.26
N PRO A 202 21.54 7.67 1.49
CA PRO A 202 20.87 6.41 1.24
C PRO A 202 19.70 6.22 2.23
N TYR A 203 18.58 5.71 1.75
CA TYR A 203 17.43 5.33 2.58
C TYR A 203 16.52 4.34 1.85
N GLU A 204 15.71 3.62 2.61
CA GLU A 204 14.72 2.66 2.09
C GLU A 204 13.31 3.06 2.55
N PRO A 205 12.41 3.48 1.64
CA PRO A 205 11.05 3.87 2.01
C PRO A 205 10.18 2.70 2.47
N GLU A 206 10.53 1.46 2.12
CA GLU A 206 9.91 0.22 2.59
C GLU A 206 10.82 -0.52 3.58
N SER A 207 11.35 0.20 4.56
CA SER A 207 12.30 -0.29 5.55
C SER A 207 11.87 -1.57 6.26
N LEU A 208 12.82 -2.49 6.46
CA LEU A 208 12.62 -3.66 7.31
C LEU A 208 12.24 -3.25 8.74
N PHE A 209 12.84 -2.17 9.24
CA PHE A 209 12.60 -1.66 10.59
C PHE A 209 11.26 -0.92 10.73
N SER A 210 10.61 -0.54 9.60
CA SER A 210 9.25 0.00 9.58
C SER A 210 8.17 -1.09 9.52
N VAL A 211 8.52 -2.36 9.41
CA VAL A 211 7.55 -3.49 9.39
C VAL A 211 6.59 -3.48 10.58
N PRO A 212 6.96 -3.14 11.84
CA PRO A 212 6.01 -3.03 12.95
C PRO A 212 4.85 -2.07 12.66
N SER A 213 5.12 -0.94 11.98
CA SER A 213 4.09 0.00 11.52
C SER A 213 3.16 -0.64 10.47
N GLY A 214 3.73 -1.34 9.49
CA GLY A 214 2.97 -2.10 8.50
C GLY A 214 2.09 -3.17 9.15
N VAL A 215 2.62 -3.92 10.12
CA VAL A 215 1.87 -4.91 10.93
C VAL A 215 0.68 -4.25 11.62
N SER A 216 0.88 -3.06 12.23
CA SER A 216 -0.19 -2.34 12.91
C SER A 216 -1.33 -1.98 11.97
N LEU A 217 -1.03 -1.51 10.75
CA LEU A 217 -2.03 -1.18 9.74
C LEU A 217 -2.77 -2.43 9.23
N ALA A 218 -2.05 -3.52 8.97
CA ALA A 218 -2.65 -4.79 8.57
C ALA A 218 -3.57 -5.37 9.66
N LEU A 219 -3.19 -5.26 10.94
CA LEU A 219 -4.04 -5.67 12.08
C LEU A 219 -5.32 -4.84 12.17
N LEU A 220 -5.26 -3.52 11.95
CA LEU A 220 -6.46 -2.68 11.84
C LEU A 220 -7.37 -3.16 10.72
N GLY A 221 -6.80 -3.50 9.56
CA GLY A 221 -7.54 -4.12 8.47
C GLY A 221 -8.21 -5.43 8.88
N MET A 222 -7.51 -6.32 9.61
CA MET A 222 -8.08 -7.58 10.10
C MET A 222 -9.21 -7.35 11.11
N MET A 223 -9.10 -6.35 11.96
CA MET A 223 -10.18 -5.96 12.88
C MET A 223 -11.38 -5.40 12.11
N ALA A 224 -11.17 -4.56 11.09
CA ALA A 224 -12.23 -4.09 10.19
C ALA A 224 -12.93 -5.26 9.47
N GLY A 225 -12.16 -6.23 8.97
CA GLY A 225 -12.68 -7.46 8.37
C GLY A 225 -13.51 -8.29 9.32
N SER A 226 -13.15 -8.32 10.62
CA SER A 226 -13.93 -8.99 11.67
C SER A 226 -15.28 -8.30 11.91
N ILE A 227 -15.33 -6.95 11.87
CA ILE A 227 -16.59 -6.18 11.94
C ILE A 227 -17.49 -6.53 10.74
N LEU A 228 -16.93 -6.53 9.53
CA LEU A 228 -17.68 -6.85 8.31
C LEU A 228 -18.22 -8.28 8.32
N LYS A 229 -17.42 -9.24 8.78
CA LYS A 229 -17.79 -10.65 8.85
C LYS A 229 -18.81 -10.96 9.96
N GLY A 230 -18.75 -10.24 11.08
CA GLY A 230 -19.62 -10.48 12.24
C GLY A 230 -21.10 -10.32 11.89
N SER A 231 -21.98 -11.07 12.54
CA SER A 231 -23.43 -11.00 12.36
C SER A 231 -24.14 -10.05 13.34
N ALA A 232 -23.43 -9.56 14.35
CA ALA A 232 -24.02 -8.76 15.43
C ALA A 232 -24.54 -7.37 14.99
N LEU A 233 -23.99 -6.80 13.91
CA LEU A 233 -24.37 -5.49 13.41
C LEU A 233 -25.10 -5.59 12.08
N SER A 234 -26.13 -4.75 11.89
CA SER A 234 -26.76 -4.59 10.57
C SER A 234 -25.78 -3.98 9.56
N PRO A 235 -26.00 -4.18 8.23
CA PRO A 235 -25.11 -3.64 7.22
C PRO A 235 -24.87 -2.14 7.36
N VAL A 236 -25.90 -1.35 7.64
CA VAL A 236 -25.79 0.10 7.86
C VAL A 236 -24.93 0.43 9.08
N ARG A 237 -25.12 -0.28 10.19
CA ARG A 237 -24.32 -0.11 11.41
C ARG A 237 -22.85 -0.49 11.21
N LYS A 238 -22.55 -1.51 10.37
CA LYS A 238 -21.17 -1.85 10.00
C LYS A 238 -20.51 -0.71 9.24
N ALA A 239 -21.20 -0.13 8.24
CA ALA A 239 -20.69 1.04 7.51
C ALA A 239 -20.43 2.22 8.47
N GLY A 240 -21.38 2.51 9.38
CA GLY A 240 -21.22 3.54 10.40
C GLY A 240 -20.05 3.27 11.35
N ALA A 241 -19.85 2.03 11.80
CA ALA A 241 -18.72 1.65 12.66
C ALA A 241 -17.37 1.87 11.96
N LEU A 242 -17.25 1.47 10.68
CA LEU A 242 -16.04 1.71 9.88
C LEU A 242 -15.79 3.21 9.70
N PHE A 243 -16.84 3.99 9.41
CA PHE A 243 -16.75 5.45 9.27
C PHE A 243 -16.24 6.11 10.56
N LEU A 244 -16.80 5.72 11.72
CA LEU A 244 -16.37 6.23 13.02
C LEU A 244 -14.93 5.82 13.36
N CYS A 245 -14.50 4.61 13.02
CA CYS A 245 -13.10 4.20 13.14
C CYS A 245 -12.18 5.09 12.31
N GLY A 246 -12.59 5.43 11.07
CA GLY A 246 -11.86 6.34 10.21
C GLY A 246 -11.73 7.73 10.80
N LEU A 247 -12.81 8.29 11.32
CA LEU A 247 -12.79 9.61 12.01
C LEU A 247 -11.92 9.57 13.27
N GLY A 248 -11.98 8.48 14.04
CA GLY A 248 -11.13 8.29 15.22
C GLY A 248 -9.64 8.28 14.85
N CYS A 249 -9.26 7.56 13.79
CA CYS A 249 -7.88 7.56 13.29
C CYS A 249 -7.46 8.96 12.82
N LEU A 250 -8.34 9.68 12.10
CA LEU A 250 -8.06 11.06 11.67
C LEU A 250 -7.83 11.99 12.87
N ALA A 251 -8.69 11.91 13.89
CA ALA A 251 -8.54 12.72 15.10
C ALA A 251 -7.19 12.47 15.80
N VAL A 252 -6.79 11.19 15.95
CA VAL A 252 -5.48 10.85 16.54
C VAL A 252 -4.33 11.38 15.66
N CYS A 253 -4.43 11.25 14.33
CA CYS A 253 -3.43 11.82 13.41
C CYS A 253 -3.27 13.33 13.64
N LEU A 254 -4.38 14.07 13.70
CA LEU A 254 -4.37 15.51 13.92
C LEU A 254 -3.77 15.89 15.29
N VAL A 255 -4.10 15.16 16.35
CA VAL A 255 -3.48 15.37 17.66
C VAL A 255 -1.97 15.16 17.61
N LEU A 256 -1.49 14.08 16.98
CA LEU A 256 -0.05 13.81 16.86
C LEU A 256 0.68 14.88 16.03
N VAL A 257 0.06 15.39 14.98
CA VAL A 257 0.66 16.43 14.14
C VAL A 257 0.62 17.81 14.81
N LEU A 258 -0.55 18.20 15.33
CA LEU A 258 -0.77 19.58 15.80
C LEU A 258 -0.34 19.81 17.26
N ALA A 259 -0.51 18.82 18.14
CA ALA A 259 -0.22 18.96 19.56
C ALA A 259 1.16 18.39 19.94
N VAL A 260 1.58 17.28 19.29
CA VAL A 260 2.88 16.63 19.57
C VAL A 260 3.98 17.13 18.63
N GLY A 261 3.63 17.67 17.45
CA GLY A 261 4.59 18.12 16.44
C GLY A 261 5.23 16.98 15.63
N ALA A 262 4.69 15.77 15.70
CA ALA A 262 5.22 14.64 14.94
C ALA A 262 4.81 14.72 13.46
N PRO A 263 5.75 14.71 12.50
CA PRO A 263 5.43 14.88 11.09
C PRO A 263 4.84 13.61 10.45
N ILE A 264 4.03 13.79 9.41
CA ILE A 264 3.62 12.71 8.52
C ILE A 264 4.75 12.44 7.54
N VAL A 265 5.46 11.32 7.68
CA VAL A 265 6.54 10.91 6.76
C VAL A 265 6.30 9.46 6.31
N LYS A 266 5.94 9.30 5.04
CA LYS A 266 5.69 7.98 4.43
C LYS A 266 6.93 7.10 4.43
N ALA A 267 8.08 7.65 4.07
CA ALA A 267 9.33 6.89 3.98
C ALA A 267 9.76 6.25 5.31
N LEU A 268 9.34 6.84 6.44
CA LEU A 268 9.58 6.32 7.78
C LEU A 268 8.38 5.55 8.35
N TRP A 269 7.26 5.50 7.66
CA TRP A 269 6.02 4.93 8.18
C TRP A 269 5.67 5.48 9.57
N THR A 270 5.83 6.80 9.77
CA THR A 270 5.61 7.44 11.07
C THR A 270 4.22 7.16 11.62
N THR A 271 4.08 7.21 12.94
CA THR A 271 2.78 6.98 13.58
C THR A 271 1.67 7.90 13.06
N PRO A 272 1.88 9.22 12.85
CA PRO A 272 0.88 10.06 12.18
C PRO A 272 0.55 9.59 10.75
N PHE A 273 1.53 9.10 9.98
CA PHE A 273 1.29 8.54 8.66
C PHE A 273 0.40 7.29 8.73
N ILE A 274 0.63 6.38 9.68
CA ILE A 274 -0.21 5.19 9.88
C ILE A 274 -1.65 5.58 10.19
N PHE A 275 -1.85 6.56 11.08
CA PHE A 275 -3.20 7.03 11.41
C PHE A 275 -3.88 7.74 10.24
N ALA A 276 -3.15 8.53 9.45
CA ALA A 276 -3.68 9.15 8.23
C ALA A 276 -4.08 8.08 7.19
N ALA A 277 -3.21 7.10 6.95
CA ALA A 277 -3.46 5.98 6.05
C ALA A 277 -4.62 5.09 6.52
N ALA A 278 -4.71 4.81 7.82
CA ALA A 278 -5.81 4.08 8.41
C ALA A 278 -7.13 4.85 8.29
N ALA A 279 -7.13 6.15 8.56
CA ALA A 279 -8.31 7.02 8.40
C ALA A 279 -8.83 6.95 6.97
N TYR A 280 -7.95 7.19 5.98
CA TYR A 280 -8.29 7.07 4.57
C TYR A 280 -8.85 5.67 4.24
N SER A 281 -8.18 4.61 4.67
CA SER A 281 -8.55 3.23 4.39
C SER A 281 -9.92 2.85 4.97
N PHE A 282 -10.19 3.23 6.22
CA PHE A 282 -11.49 3.00 6.85
C PHE A 282 -12.61 3.79 6.17
N LEU A 283 -12.39 5.06 5.85
CA LEU A 283 -13.38 5.92 5.19
C LEU A 283 -13.70 5.41 3.79
N MET A 284 -12.70 5.02 3.00
CA MET A 284 -12.89 4.42 1.68
C MET A 284 -13.61 3.07 1.76
N LEU A 285 -13.25 2.23 2.73
CA LEU A 285 -13.93 0.96 2.95
C LEU A 285 -15.39 1.17 3.36
N ALA A 286 -15.66 2.11 4.26
CA ALA A 286 -17.02 2.47 4.66
C ALA A 286 -17.86 2.95 3.47
N LEU A 287 -17.30 3.84 2.64
CA LEU A 287 -17.94 4.39 1.44
C LEU A 287 -18.27 3.30 0.43
N PHE A 288 -17.28 2.47 0.04
CA PHE A 288 -17.51 1.40 -0.94
C PHE A 288 -18.47 0.34 -0.39
N TYR A 289 -18.34 -0.03 0.88
CA TYR A 289 -19.26 -0.97 1.51
C TYR A 289 -20.69 -0.43 1.53
N TRP A 290 -20.86 0.85 1.88
CA TRP A 290 -22.18 1.48 1.90
C TRP A 290 -22.81 1.57 0.51
N ILE A 291 -22.06 2.02 -0.51
CA ILE A 291 -22.57 2.14 -1.88
C ILE A 291 -22.89 0.76 -2.49
N VAL A 292 -21.93 -0.18 -2.37
CA VAL A 292 -21.98 -1.45 -3.12
C VAL A 292 -22.79 -2.51 -2.39
N ASP A 293 -22.53 -2.72 -1.07
CA ASP A 293 -23.11 -3.84 -0.34
C ASP A 293 -24.38 -3.43 0.44
N VAL A 294 -24.52 -2.15 0.87
CA VAL A 294 -25.71 -1.66 1.58
C VAL A 294 -26.77 -1.14 0.60
N LYS A 295 -26.39 -0.25 -0.34
CA LYS A 295 -27.31 0.34 -1.32
C LYS A 295 -27.53 -0.57 -2.55
N GLY A 296 -26.69 -1.57 -2.78
CA GLY A 296 -26.79 -2.46 -3.93
C GLY A 296 -26.39 -1.83 -5.26
N TRP A 297 -25.70 -0.69 -5.26
CA TRP A 297 -25.26 0.00 -6.47
C TRP A 297 -23.90 -0.57 -6.93
N TRP A 298 -23.91 -1.76 -7.51
CA TRP A 298 -22.68 -2.49 -7.85
C TRP A 298 -22.33 -2.49 -9.36
N ARG A 299 -23.24 -2.07 -10.27
CA ARG A 299 -23.03 -2.20 -11.73
C ARG A 299 -21.80 -1.45 -12.23
N TRP A 300 -21.53 -0.25 -11.71
CA TRP A 300 -20.37 0.56 -12.07
C TRP A 300 -19.03 -0.05 -11.60
N THR A 301 -19.06 -0.96 -10.66
CA THR A 301 -17.82 -1.53 -10.06
C THR A 301 -17.13 -2.56 -10.95
N LEU A 302 -17.76 -2.98 -12.08
CA LEU A 302 -17.19 -4.02 -12.93
C LEU A 302 -15.76 -3.70 -13.36
N TYR A 303 -15.49 -2.45 -13.76
CA TYR A 303 -14.17 -2.00 -14.15
C TYR A 303 -13.14 -2.28 -13.07
N PHE A 304 -13.41 -1.84 -11.86
CA PHE A 304 -12.52 -2.00 -10.71
C PHE A 304 -12.45 -3.46 -10.23
N ARG A 305 -13.55 -4.20 -10.23
CA ARG A 305 -13.55 -5.61 -9.83
C ARG A 305 -12.65 -6.47 -10.70
N VAL A 306 -12.65 -6.24 -12.01
CA VAL A 306 -11.76 -6.93 -12.96
C VAL A 306 -10.29 -6.72 -12.54
N ILE A 307 -9.90 -5.51 -12.21
CA ILE A 307 -8.55 -5.18 -11.75
C ILE A 307 -8.29 -5.79 -10.35
N GLY A 308 -9.23 -5.60 -9.42
CA GLY A 308 -9.07 -6.02 -8.03
C GLY A 308 -8.95 -7.53 -7.80
N MET A 309 -9.57 -8.34 -8.67
CA MET A 309 -9.50 -9.80 -8.60
C MET A 309 -8.14 -10.35 -9.06
N ASN A 310 -7.39 -9.61 -9.88
CA ASN A 310 -6.06 -9.94 -10.37
C ASN A 310 -5.01 -8.87 -10.02
N SER A 311 -5.12 -8.24 -8.85
CA SER A 311 -4.29 -7.10 -8.44
C SER A 311 -2.78 -7.40 -8.42
N ILE A 312 -2.38 -8.60 -8.00
CA ILE A 312 -0.97 -8.99 -8.01
C ILE A 312 -0.47 -9.20 -9.44
N LEU A 313 -1.29 -9.81 -10.31
CA LEU A 313 -0.94 -10.01 -11.71
C LEU A 313 -0.68 -8.70 -12.43
N ILE A 314 -1.60 -7.72 -12.31
CA ILE A 314 -1.43 -6.42 -12.97
C ILE A 314 -0.22 -5.66 -12.43
N TYR A 315 0.05 -5.76 -11.12
CA TYR A 315 1.24 -5.17 -10.52
C TYR A 315 2.53 -5.78 -11.11
N VAL A 316 2.60 -7.10 -11.20
CA VAL A 316 3.75 -7.81 -11.80
C VAL A 316 3.93 -7.43 -13.27
N LEU A 317 2.86 -7.44 -14.06
CA LEU A 317 2.90 -7.04 -15.48
C LEU A 317 3.38 -5.60 -15.69
N MET A 318 2.98 -4.70 -14.76
CA MET A 318 3.46 -3.33 -14.76
C MET A 318 4.95 -3.24 -14.43
N MET A 319 5.40 -3.92 -13.38
CA MET A 319 6.81 -3.89 -12.93
C MET A 319 7.78 -4.52 -13.94
N VAL A 320 7.35 -5.57 -14.64
CA VAL A 320 8.14 -6.20 -15.73
C VAL A 320 8.12 -5.34 -17.00
N GLY A 321 7.26 -4.32 -17.10
CA GLY A 321 7.19 -3.41 -18.24
C GLY A 321 6.31 -3.91 -19.39
N VAL A 322 5.65 -5.07 -19.27
CA VAL A 322 4.79 -5.65 -20.32
C VAL A 322 3.69 -4.69 -20.75
N LEU A 323 3.03 -4.02 -19.78
CA LEU A 323 1.97 -3.07 -20.09
C LEU A 323 2.50 -1.86 -20.88
N SER A 324 3.70 -1.37 -20.53
CA SER A 324 4.33 -0.24 -21.24
C SER A 324 4.77 -0.63 -22.65
N LEU A 325 5.28 -1.86 -22.83
CA LEU A 325 5.65 -2.39 -24.13
C LEU A 325 4.42 -2.50 -25.07
N LEU A 326 3.37 -3.19 -24.62
CA LEU A 326 2.17 -3.41 -25.40
C LEU A 326 1.42 -2.09 -25.70
N SER A 327 1.27 -1.21 -24.70
CA SER A 327 0.62 0.08 -24.91
C SER A 327 1.46 1.00 -25.81
N GLY A 328 2.78 0.98 -25.69
CA GLY A 328 3.69 1.71 -26.57
C GLY A 328 3.54 1.28 -28.03
N PHE A 329 3.53 -0.03 -28.26
CA PHE A 329 3.32 -0.58 -29.62
C PHE A 329 1.97 -0.12 -30.24
N LEU A 330 0.89 -0.10 -29.46
CA LEU A 330 -0.45 0.21 -29.97
C LEU A 330 -0.76 1.70 -30.03
N PHE A 331 -0.24 2.51 -29.10
CA PHE A 331 -0.70 3.89 -28.89
C PHE A 331 0.38 4.97 -29.07
N SER A 332 1.67 4.62 -29.26
CA SER A 332 2.72 5.63 -29.41
C SER A 332 2.54 6.47 -30.65
N GLY A 333 2.12 5.88 -31.79
CA GLY A 333 1.81 6.61 -33.01
C GLY A 333 0.69 7.64 -32.82
N LEU A 334 -0.41 7.24 -32.16
CA LEU A 334 -1.52 8.14 -31.85
C LEU A 334 -1.07 9.27 -30.87
N ALA A 335 -0.29 8.92 -29.84
CA ALA A 335 0.21 9.88 -28.89
C ALA A 335 1.15 10.91 -29.56
N SER A 336 2.01 10.46 -30.48
CA SER A 336 2.89 11.33 -31.27
C SER A 336 2.11 12.21 -32.24
N TRP A 337 1.08 11.67 -32.89
CA TRP A 337 0.23 12.43 -33.82
C TRP A 337 -0.55 13.54 -33.12
N ILE A 338 -1.11 13.26 -31.93
CA ILE A 338 -1.83 14.25 -31.11
C ILE A 338 -0.84 15.29 -30.54
N GLY A 339 0.37 14.85 -30.16
CA GLY A 339 1.41 15.73 -29.64
C GLY A 339 1.13 16.31 -28.26
N ALA A 340 2.01 17.23 -27.84
CA ALA A 340 1.83 17.95 -26.57
C ALA A 340 0.67 18.96 -26.66
N PRO A 341 -0.09 19.22 -25.57
CA PRO A 341 0.12 18.65 -24.22
C PRO A 341 -0.64 17.34 -23.93
N TRP A 342 -1.34 16.75 -24.91
CA TRP A 342 -2.25 15.62 -24.73
C TRP A 342 -1.59 14.23 -24.89
N SER A 343 -0.37 14.16 -25.42
CA SER A 343 0.34 12.88 -25.64
C SER A 343 0.48 12.03 -24.40
N GLY A 344 0.73 12.65 -23.22
CA GLY A 344 0.81 11.96 -21.94
C GLY A 344 -0.52 11.32 -21.51
N PHE A 345 -1.63 12.01 -21.71
CA PHE A 345 -2.98 11.48 -21.49
C PHE A 345 -3.28 10.27 -22.36
N VAL A 346 -3.00 10.36 -23.67
CA VAL A 346 -3.21 9.27 -24.63
C VAL A 346 -2.38 8.04 -24.26
N SER A 347 -1.13 8.22 -23.90
CA SER A 347 -0.23 7.13 -23.48
C SER A 347 -0.72 6.44 -22.21
N ALA A 348 -1.16 7.22 -21.21
CA ALA A 348 -1.70 6.68 -19.96
C ALA A 348 -3.04 5.96 -20.17
N ALA A 349 -3.95 6.54 -20.97
CA ALA A 349 -5.22 5.92 -21.36
C ALA A 349 -5.00 4.61 -22.10
N GLY A 350 -4.07 4.58 -23.07
CA GLY A 350 -3.68 3.36 -23.79
C GLY A 350 -3.16 2.28 -22.86
N LYS A 351 -2.31 2.63 -21.88
CA LYS A 351 -1.79 1.68 -20.89
C LYS A 351 -2.88 1.08 -20.02
N LEU A 352 -3.83 1.89 -19.55
CA LEU A 352 -4.99 1.44 -18.79
C LEU A 352 -5.91 0.55 -19.62
N ALA A 353 -6.17 0.92 -20.88
CA ALA A 353 -7.02 0.14 -21.80
C ALA A 353 -6.43 -1.25 -22.06
N VAL A 354 -5.14 -1.34 -22.38
CA VAL A 354 -4.42 -2.61 -22.58
C VAL A 354 -4.44 -3.46 -21.32
N GLY A 355 -4.10 -2.86 -20.16
CA GLY A 355 -4.12 -3.56 -18.88
C GLY A 355 -5.50 -4.09 -18.53
N TRP A 356 -6.53 -3.28 -18.70
CA TRP A 356 -7.90 -3.69 -18.42
C TRP A 356 -8.40 -4.78 -19.39
N ALA A 357 -8.14 -4.65 -20.69
CA ALA A 357 -8.52 -5.65 -21.68
C ALA A 357 -7.89 -7.01 -21.38
N LEU A 358 -6.60 -7.04 -21.02
CA LEU A 358 -5.92 -8.26 -20.63
C LEU A 358 -6.52 -8.89 -19.37
N LEU A 359 -6.78 -8.07 -18.34
CA LEU A 359 -7.39 -8.55 -17.10
C LEU A 359 -8.85 -8.98 -17.32
N TYR A 360 -9.59 -8.32 -18.20
CA TYR A 360 -10.95 -8.71 -18.54
C TYR A 360 -10.99 -10.05 -19.24
N PHE A 361 -10.02 -10.33 -20.12
CA PHE A 361 -9.87 -11.66 -20.73
C PHE A 361 -9.65 -12.74 -19.65
N PHE A 362 -8.72 -12.53 -18.69
CA PHE A 362 -8.51 -13.46 -17.59
C PHE A 362 -9.74 -13.59 -16.68
N TYR A 363 -10.43 -12.48 -16.42
CA TYR A 363 -11.68 -12.47 -15.66
C TYR A 363 -12.77 -13.32 -16.32
N ARG A 364 -12.93 -13.23 -17.64
CA ARG A 364 -13.90 -14.04 -18.41
C ARG A 364 -13.55 -15.52 -18.47
N LYS A 365 -12.29 -15.87 -18.28
CA LYS A 365 -11.79 -17.25 -18.29
C LYS A 365 -11.62 -17.81 -16.87
N ASP A 366 -12.07 -17.10 -15.85
CA ASP A 366 -11.91 -17.46 -14.41
C ASP A 366 -10.45 -17.74 -13.99
N ILE A 367 -9.49 -17.08 -14.66
CA ILE A 367 -8.07 -17.19 -14.37
C ILE A 367 -7.68 -16.10 -13.36
N PHE A 368 -7.36 -16.51 -12.15
CA PHE A 368 -6.96 -15.60 -11.06
C PHE A 368 -5.63 -16.02 -10.46
N LEU A 369 -4.65 -15.12 -10.50
CA LEU A 369 -3.37 -15.33 -9.81
C LEU A 369 -3.57 -15.12 -8.31
N ARG A 370 -3.55 -16.22 -7.56
CA ARG A 370 -3.68 -16.23 -6.10
C ARG A 370 -2.34 -16.62 -5.50
N VAL A 371 -1.67 -15.66 -4.90
CA VAL A 371 -0.44 -15.87 -4.12
C VAL A 371 -0.78 -15.98 -2.64
#